data_624cd5132a884818e03180a62956cd08
#
_entry.id   624cd5132a884818e03180a62956cd08
#
_cell.length_a   1.000
_cell.length_b   1.000
_cell.length_c   1.000
_cell.angle_alpha   90.00
_cell.angle_beta   90.00
_cell.angle_gamma   90.00
#
_symmetry.space_group_name_H-M   'P 1'
#
loop_
_entity.id
_entity.type
_entity.pdbx_description
1 polymer ?
#
loop_
_entity_poly.entity_id
_entity_poly.type
_entity_poly.pdbx_seq_one_letter_code
_entity_poly.pdbx_strand_id
1 'polypeptide(L)'
;NMLNFSKYIFISLIFSAVIIILILILSSEEKRKIILPLIIISVFLSSGSVGYINRIFDFSEPQIYNSKIYDKSISSGSKGSLTYYIETEIDKKHKDLRVSCDEYMNCKTGDTVEIYKYNGLFGIEYAEIYFDENN
;
A
#
# COMPACT_ATOMS: atom_id res chain seq x y z
N ASN A 1 -2.95 -3.44 -2.62
CA ASN A 1 -1.93 -2.82 -3.48
C ASN A 1 -2.09 -1.29 -3.50
N MET A 2 -1.05 -0.54 -3.16
CA MET A 2 -1.05 0.93 -3.28
C MET A 2 -0.65 1.33 -4.70
N LEU A 3 -1.44 2.19 -5.32
CA LEU A 3 -1.20 2.65 -6.70
C LEU A 3 -0.44 3.98 -6.76
N ASN A 4 -0.46 4.78 -5.67
CA ASN A 4 0.18 6.09 -5.60
C ASN A 4 1.14 6.20 -4.41
N PHE A 5 2.32 5.59 -4.55
CA PHE A 5 3.33 5.50 -3.48
C PHE A 5 3.91 6.86 -3.08
N SER A 6 4.11 7.78 -4.03
CA SER A 6 4.64 9.12 -3.74
C SER A 6 3.70 9.92 -2.83
N LYS A 7 2.40 9.87 -3.08
CA LYS A 7 1.40 10.54 -2.26
C LYS A 7 1.32 9.95 -0.84
N TYR A 8 1.43 8.63 -0.76
CA TYR A 8 1.50 7.93 0.52
C TYR A 8 2.69 8.39 1.37
N ILE A 9 3.90 8.45 0.80
CA ILE A 9 5.10 8.93 1.50
C ILE A 9 4.89 10.36 1.99
N PHE A 10 4.39 11.25 1.13
CA PHE A 10 4.18 12.66 1.48
C PHE A 10 3.23 12.83 2.67
N ILE A 11 2.09 12.15 2.65
CA ILE A 11 1.11 12.20 3.75
C ILE A 11 1.70 11.58 5.03
N SER A 12 2.42 10.46 4.93
CA SER A 12 3.08 9.84 6.09
C SER A 12 4.11 10.77 6.74
N LEU A 13 4.85 11.56 5.95
CA LEU A 13 5.79 12.56 6.47
C LEU A 13 5.06 13.69 7.20
N ILE A 14 3.92 14.16 6.71
CA ILE A 14 3.09 15.18 7.40
C ILE A 14 2.62 14.63 8.75
N PHE A 15 2.07 13.43 8.80
CA PHE A 15 1.64 12.79 10.05
C PHE A 15 2.80 12.62 11.03
N SER A 16 3.96 12.18 10.54
CA SER A 16 5.17 12.07 11.37
C SER A 16 5.59 13.42 11.95
N ALA A 17 5.58 14.49 11.13
CA ALA A 17 5.92 15.84 11.59
C ALA A 17 4.97 16.33 12.70
N VAL A 18 3.68 16.09 12.56
CA VAL A 18 2.69 16.43 13.60
C VAL A 18 2.98 15.68 14.90
N ILE A 19 3.24 14.38 14.83
CA ILE A 19 3.58 13.57 16.02
C ILE A 19 4.86 14.09 16.68
N ILE A 20 5.89 14.40 15.90
CA ILE A 20 7.16 14.94 16.41
C ILE A 20 6.95 16.28 17.11
N ILE A 21 6.18 17.20 16.53
CA ILE A 21 5.86 18.49 17.14
C ILE A 21 5.14 18.28 18.48
N LEU A 22 4.16 17.38 18.54
CA LEU A 22 3.46 17.07 19.79
C LEU A 22 4.41 16.50 20.85
N ILE A 23 5.32 15.59 20.46
CA ILE A 23 6.33 15.05 21.35
C ILE A 23 7.23 16.18 21.91
N LEU A 24 7.69 17.11 21.06
CA LEU A 24 8.54 18.22 21.46
C LEU A 24 7.84 19.18 22.44
N ILE A 25 6.57 19.49 22.19
CA ILE A 25 5.77 20.35 23.08
C ILE A 25 5.56 19.70 24.46
N LEU A 26 5.30 18.40 24.48
CA LEU A 26 5.00 17.66 25.72
C LEU A 26 6.26 17.20 26.46
N SER A 27 7.45 17.26 25.86
CA SER A 27 8.70 16.82 26.47
C SER A 27 9.35 17.88 27.32
N SER A 28 9.70 17.53 28.56
CA SER A 28 10.56 18.37 29.42
C SER A 28 12.03 18.32 28.95
N GLU A 29 12.83 19.33 29.35
CA GLU A 29 14.26 19.42 28.95
C GLU A 29 15.09 18.19 29.30
N GLU A 30 14.80 17.55 30.42
CA GLU A 30 15.52 16.34 30.88
C GLU A 30 15.31 15.12 29.94
N LYS A 31 14.22 15.09 29.15
CA LYS A 31 13.86 13.98 28.27
C LYS A 31 14.45 14.08 26.86
N ARG A 32 15.24 15.11 26.56
CA ARG A 32 15.83 15.30 25.21
C ARG A 32 16.65 14.12 24.70
N LYS A 33 17.24 13.32 25.58
CA LYS A 33 18.01 12.12 25.19
C LYS A 33 17.14 11.02 24.55
N ILE A 34 15.82 11.04 24.80
CA ILE A 34 14.88 10.04 24.29
C ILE A 34 14.21 10.50 22.98
N ILE A 35 14.42 11.77 22.59
CA ILE A 35 13.74 12.35 21.42
C ILE A 35 14.13 11.63 20.14
N LEU A 36 15.39 11.33 19.91
CA LEU A 36 15.85 10.67 18.68
C LEU A 36 15.20 9.28 18.46
N PRO A 37 15.19 8.36 19.41
CA PRO A 37 14.42 7.12 19.29
C PRO A 37 12.92 7.35 19.04
N LEU A 38 12.31 8.34 19.68
CA LEU A 38 10.89 8.66 19.51
C LEU A 38 10.59 9.18 18.09
N ILE A 39 11.48 9.96 17.49
CA ILE A 39 11.37 10.41 16.09
C ILE A 39 11.35 9.19 15.15
N ILE A 40 12.27 8.26 15.32
CA ILE A 40 12.34 7.06 14.49
C ILE A 40 11.04 6.24 14.63
N ILE A 41 10.59 6.00 15.84
CA ILE A 41 9.34 5.27 16.11
C ILE A 41 8.13 6.00 15.48
N SER A 42 8.07 7.33 15.56
CA SER A 42 6.96 8.11 15.00
C SER A 42 6.87 7.99 13.47
N VAL A 43 8.00 7.92 12.78
CA VAL A 43 8.04 7.72 11.32
C VAL A 43 7.47 6.35 10.94
N PHE A 44 7.87 5.29 11.64
CA PHE A 44 7.34 3.95 11.39
C PHE A 44 5.85 3.83 11.74
N LEU A 45 5.44 4.39 12.87
CA LEU A 45 4.05 4.36 13.33
C LEU A 45 3.14 5.14 12.37
N SER A 46 3.56 6.34 11.94
CA SER A 46 2.78 7.16 11.01
C SER A 46 2.60 6.48 9.66
N SER A 47 3.64 5.84 9.11
CA SER A 47 3.52 5.16 7.83
C SER A 47 2.51 3.99 7.89
N GLY A 48 2.57 3.14 8.91
CA GLY A 48 1.59 2.07 9.09
C GLY A 48 0.16 2.61 9.28
N SER A 49 0.01 3.62 10.14
CA SER A 49 -1.30 4.22 10.44
C SER A 49 -1.95 4.89 9.25
N VAL A 50 -1.20 5.63 8.44
CA VAL A 50 -1.75 6.31 7.24
C VAL A 50 -2.32 5.29 6.26
N GLY A 51 -1.60 4.20 5.97
CA GLY A 51 -2.10 3.16 5.07
C GLY A 51 -3.37 2.48 5.59
N TYR A 52 -3.39 2.19 6.89
CA TYR A 52 -4.54 1.55 7.55
C TYR A 52 -5.77 2.46 7.58
N ILE A 53 -5.62 3.71 8.02
CA ILE A 53 -6.70 4.70 8.09
C ILE A 53 -7.23 5.01 6.69
N ASN A 54 -6.35 5.13 5.69
CA ASN A 54 -6.73 5.40 4.31
C ASN A 54 -7.68 4.34 3.74
N ARG A 55 -7.55 3.08 4.18
CA ARG A 55 -8.42 1.98 3.73
C ARG A 55 -9.68 1.83 4.55
N ILE A 56 -9.57 1.86 5.90
CA ILE A 56 -10.72 1.61 6.79
C ILE A 56 -11.78 2.72 6.70
N PHE A 57 -11.35 3.96 6.56
CA PHE A 57 -12.26 5.10 6.46
C PHE A 57 -12.50 5.55 5.02
N ASP A 58 -12.19 4.70 4.05
CA ASP A 58 -12.57 4.92 2.67
C ASP A 58 -13.99 4.40 2.43
N PHE A 59 -14.91 5.33 2.22
CA PHE A 59 -16.30 5.04 1.87
C PHE A 59 -16.57 5.32 0.37
N SER A 60 -15.52 5.44 -0.45
CA SER A 60 -15.68 5.63 -1.88
C SER A 60 -16.13 4.34 -2.57
N GLU A 61 -17.01 4.49 -3.56
CA GLU A 61 -17.33 3.36 -4.44
C GLU A 61 -16.12 3.00 -5.29
N PRO A 62 -15.79 1.69 -5.43
CA PRO A 62 -14.68 1.25 -6.25
C PRO A 62 -14.97 1.44 -7.74
N GLN A 63 -13.93 1.78 -8.49
CA GLN A 63 -13.95 1.66 -9.95
C GLN A 63 -13.53 0.23 -10.31
N ILE A 64 -14.38 -0.46 -11.06
CA ILE A 64 -14.14 -1.86 -11.43
C ILE A 64 -13.51 -1.91 -12.82
N TYR A 65 -12.39 -2.60 -12.93
CA TYR A 65 -11.67 -2.86 -14.17
C TYR A 65 -11.61 -4.36 -14.44
N ASN A 66 -11.99 -4.78 -15.63
CA ASN A 66 -11.71 -6.13 -16.13
C ASN A 66 -10.43 -6.05 -16.95
N SER A 67 -9.36 -6.63 -16.44
CA SER A 67 -8.04 -6.58 -17.07
C SER A 67 -7.48 -7.97 -17.29
N LYS A 68 -6.67 -8.13 -18.33
CA LYS A 68 -5.91 -9.35 -18.55
C LYS A 68 -4.61 -9.31 -17.76
N ILE A 69 -4.14 -10.50 -17.38
CA ILE A 69 -2.80 -10.67 -16.85
C ILE A 69 -1.83 -10.65 -18.05
N TYR A 70 -0.98 -9.62 -18.11
CA TYR A 70 0.02 -9.47 -19.17
C TYR A 70 1.30 -10.24 -18.88
N ASP A 71 1.74 -10.20 -17.63
CA ASP A 71 2.95 -10.89 -17.18
C ASP A 71 2.84 -11.31 -15.70
N LYS A 72 3.73 -12.22 -15.30
CA LYS A 72 3.84 -12.73 -13.92
C LYS A 72 5.29 -12.68 -13.48
N SER A 73 5.55 -12.10 -12.31
CA SER A 73 6.90 -11.96 -11.79
C SER A 73 7.01 -12.35 -10.32
N ILE A 74 8.21 -12.77 -9.92
CA ILE A 74 8.55 -13.10 -8.53
C ILE A 74 9.72 -12.21 -8.12
N SER A 75 9.55 -11.49 -7.05
CA SER A 75 10.63 -10.70 -6.44
C SER A 75 11.15 -11.42 -5.21
N SER A 76 12.47 -11.56 -5.13
CA SER A 76 13.15 -12.11 -3.96
C SER A 76 13.53 -10.98 -3.01
N GLY A 77 12.95 -10.99 -1.81
CA GLY A 77 13.30 -10.06 -0.74
C GLY A 77 14.49 -10.51 0.10
N SER A 78 14.87 -9.66 1.06
CA SER A 78 15.87 -10.03 2.07
C SER A 78 15.39 -11.25 2.87
N LYS A 79 16.31 -12.14 3.24
CA LYS A 79 16.05 -13.40 3.96
C LYS A 79 15.24 -14.46 3.18
N GLY A 80 15.23 -14.39 1.83
CA GLY A 80 14.59 -15.42 0.99
C GLY A 80 13.06 -15.35 0.94
N SER A 81 12.45 -14.26 1.41
CA SER A 81 11.01 -14.05 1.25
C SER A 81 10.69 -13.82 -0.23
N LEU A 82 9.72 -14.56 -0.77
CA LEU A 82 9.23 -14.38 -2.12
C LEU A 82 7.97 -13.49 -2.10
N THR A 83 7.90 -12.59 -3.05
CA THR A 83 6.70 -11.76 -3.29
C THR A 83 6.28 -11.96 -4.74
N TYR A 84 5.01 -12.27 -4.93
CA TYR A 84 4.43 -12.62 -6.21
C TYR A 84 3.66 -11.43 -6.77
N TYR A 85 3.83 -11.17 -8.06
CA TYR A 85 3.19 -10.06 -8.76
C TYR A 85 2.57 -10.54 -10.06
N ILE A 86 1.47 -9.92 -10.43
CA ILE A 86 0.88 -10.00 -11.77
C ILE A 86 0.87 -8.61 -12.37
N GLU A 87 1.19 -8.49 -13.64
CA GLU A 87 1.10 -7.25 -14.41
C GLU A 87 -0.28 -7.15 -15.05
N THR A 88 -0.99 -6.06 -14.78
CA THR A 88 -2.33 -5.78 -15.30
C THR A 88 -2.44 -4.34 -15.78
N GLU A 89 -3.50 -3.98 -16.51
CA GLU A 89 -3.74 -2.62 -16.94
C GLU A 89 -4.81 -1.93 -16.09
N ILE A 90 -4.45 -0.79 -15.51
CA ILE A 90 -5.35 0.11 -14.77
C ILE A 90 -5.15 1.53 -15.29
N ASP A 91 -6.22 2.24 -15.66
CA ASP A 91 -6.16 3.59 -16.23
C ASP A 91 -5.23 3.67 -17.47
N LYS A 92 -5.25 2.67 -18.34
CA LYS A 92 -4.36 2.55 -19.53
C LYS A 92 -2.86 2.53 -19.17
N LYS A 93 -2.52 2.09 -17.98
CA LYS A 93 -1.13 1.92 -17.51
C LYS A 93 -0.92 0.54 -16.97
N HIS A 94 0.19 -0.07 -17.32
CA HIS A 94 0.63 -1.33 -16.76
C HIS A 94 1.03 -1.14 -15.30
N LYS A 95 0.54 -2.00 -14.43
CA LYS A 95 0.77 -1.98 -12.98
C LYS A 95 1.05 -3.39 -12.47
N ASP A 96 2.12 -3.50 -11.69
CA ASP A 96 2.40 -4.71 -10.93
C ASP A 96 1.56 -4.74 -9.66
N LEU A 97 0.69 -5.72 -9.55
CA LEU A 97 -0.14 -5.93 -8.38
C LEU A 97 0.33 -7.17 -7.64
N ARG A 98 0.55 -7.01 -6.34
CA ARG A 98 0.95 -8.11 -5.46
C ARG A 98 -0.22 -9.04 -5.23
N VAL A 99 0.03 -10.34 -5.35
CA VAL A 99 -0.92 -11.43 -5.12
C VAL A 99 -0.36 -12.43 -4.11
N SER A 100 -1.20 -13.32 -3.60
CA SER A 100 -0.77 -14.45 -2.78
C SER A 100 -0.04 -15.50 -3.63
N CYS A 101 0.66 -16.42 -2.97
CA CYS A 101 1.29 -17.54 -3.65
C CYS A 101 0.25 -18.42 -4.38
N ASP A 102 -0.88 -18.69 -3.74
CA ASP A 102 -1.93 -19.55 -4.29
C ASP A 102 -2.59 -18.91 -5.53
N GLU A 103 -2.92 -17.63 -5.46
CA GLU A 103 -3.43 -16.87 -6.61
C GLU A 103 -2.42 -16.87 -7.77
N TYR A 104 -1.14 -16.64 -7.47
CA TYR A 104 -0.08 -16.66 -8.47
C TYR A 104 0.06 -18.03 -9.16
N MET A 105 -0.02 -19.11 -8.39
CA MET A 105 0.12 -20.46 -8.95
C MET A 105 -1.09 -20.88 -9.79
N ASN A 106 -2.28 -20.42 -9.43
CA ASN A 106 -3.52 -20.79 -10.09
C ASN A 106 -3.86 -19.96 -11.33
N CYS A 107 -3.34 -18.72 -11.44
CA CYS A 107 -3.58 -17.86 -12.60
C CYS A 107 -2.52 -18.06 -13.69
N LYS A 108 -2.88 -17.71 -14.93
CA LYS A 108 -2.01 -17.76 -16.11
C LYS A 108 -2.00 -16.40 -16.81
N THR A 109 -0.94 -16.15 -17.57
CA THR A 109 -0.89 -15.02 -18.50
C THR A 109 -2.01 -15.16 -19.54
N GLY A 110 -2.79 -14.09 -19.71
CA GLY A 110 -3.96 -14.08 -20.58
C GLY A 110 -5.30 -14.24 -19.84
N ASP A 111 -5.29 -14.75 -18.60
CA ASP A 111 -6.49 -14.84 -17.77
C ASP A 111 -7.02 -13.42 -17.46
N THR A 112 -8.33 -13.33 -17.27
CA THR A 112 -9.00 -12.08 -16.90
C THR A 112 -9.20 -12.01 -15.40
N VAL A 113 -8.92 -10.85 -14.83
CA VAL A 113 -9.12 -10.58 -13.38
C VAL A 113 -9.94 -9.33 -13.21
N GLU A 114 -10.76 -9.28 -12.16
CA GLU A 114 -11.45 -8.07 -11.75
C GLU A 114 -10.60 -7.30 -10.77
N ILE A 115 -10.42 -6.00 -11.01
CA ILE A 115 -9.63 -5.10 -10.20
C ILE A 115 -10.54 -4.01 -9.67
N TYR A 116 -10.64 -3.92 -8.36
CA TYR A 116 -11.40 -2.90 -7.65
C TYR A 116 -10.45 -1.80 -7.22
N LYS A 117 -10.49 -0.66 -7.90
CA LYS A 117 -9.69 0.52 -7.57
C LYS A 117 -10.47 1.46 -6.68
N TYR A 118 -9.89 1.81 -5.53
CA TYR A 118 -10.43 2.72 -4.54
C TYR A 118 -9.60 4.01 -4.48
N ASN A 119 -10.23 5.12 -4.13
CA ASN A 119 -9.55 6.40 -4.01
C ASN A 119 -8.80 6.57 -2.69
N GLY A 120 -9.28 5.91 -1.64
CA GLY A 120 -8.77 6.08 -0.28
C GLY A 120 -9.15 7.40 0.37
N LEU A 121 -9.31 7.42 1.71
CA LEU A 121 -9.69 8.61 2.48
C LEU A 121 -8.79 9.83 2.19
N PHE A 122 -7.47 9.61 2.09
CA PHE A 122 -6.49 10.66 1.79
C PHE A 122 -6.23 10.84 0.28
N GLY A 123 -7.04 10.22 -0.57
CA GLY A 123 -6.81 10.13 -2.00
C GLY A 123 -5.55 9.34 -2.35
N ILE A 124 -5.11 8.42 -1.49
CA ILE A 124 -4.06 7.44 -1.78
C ILE A 124 -4.74 6.24 -2.41
N GLU A 125 -4.70 6.17 -3.73
CA GLU A 125 -5.35 5.11 -4.48
C GLU A 125 -4.77 3.74 -4.12
N TYR A 126 -5.66 2.74 -4.01
CA TYR A 126 -5.27 1.35 -3.83
C TYR A 126 -6.17 0.42 -4.65
N ALA A 127 -5.69 -0.78 -4.93
CA ALA A 127 -6.41 -1.78 -5.69
C ALA A 127 -6.47 -3.11 -4.97
N GLU A 128 -7.59 -3.80 -5.13
CA GLU A 128 -7.84 -5.18 -4.73
C GLU A 128 -8.13 -6.00 -5.98
N ILE A 129 -7.71 -7.26 -5.99
CA ILE A 129 -7.84 -8.15 -7.14
C ILE A 129 -8.77 -9.27 -6.74
N TYR A 130 -9.68 -9.61 -7.65
CA TYR A 130 -10.55 -10.76 -7.52
C TYR A 130 -10.38 -11.66 -8.74
N PHE A 131 -10.10 -12.92 -8.47
CA PHE A 131 -10.01 -13.96 -9.49
C PHE A 131 -11.38 -14.61 -9.64
N ASP A 132 -11.81 -14.82 -10.88
CA ASP A 132 -13.03 -15.57 -11.15
C ASP A 132 -12.80 -17.05 -10.79
N GLU A 133 -13.55 -17.58 -9.82
CA GLU A 133 -13.43 -18.96 -9.36
C GLU A 133 -13.89 -20.00 -10.41
N ASN A 134 -14.38 -19.55 -11.57
CA ASN A 134 -14.96 -20.39 -12.59
C ASN A 134 -14.08 -20.64 -13.83
N ASN A 135 -12.76 -20.32 -13.77
CA ASN A 135 -11.85 -20.63 -14.87
C ASN A 135 -10.84 -21.75 -14.56
#